data_d8878b07558b8f94fae60379c4df3d80
#
_entry.id   d8878b07558b8f94fae60379c4df3d80
#
_cell.length_a   1.000
_cell.length_b   1.000
_cell.length_c   1.000
_cell.angle_alpha   90.00
_cell.angle_beta   90.00
_cell.angle_gamma   90.00
#
_symmetry.space_group_name_H-M   'P 1'
#
loop_
_entity.id
_entity.type
_entity.pdbx_description
1 polymer ?
#
loop_
_entity_poly.entity_id
_entity_poly.type
_entity_poly.pdbx_seq_one_letter_code
_entity_poly.pdbx_strand_id
1 'polypeptide(L)'
;MNVYEAMATQRAVRRLRPDPIPVPVIERIFQAAAWAPTGGNVQPFRMVAVTDRDKLATLGALYSKQWDSYTSGMRAEGEQLAIPRRKMMEAGDYLCQHFHTLPLVVVFCFNANHMAITDADLDRPSVVGGGSVYTAVQNLMLAARAEGVGCVLTTLLCFEESAVKDLLEIPDPWGTCAHIPMGYPVLGGYGPTSRRPVSKMLYQNTWQTPADFG
;
A
#
# COMPACT_ATOMS: atom_id res chain seq x y z
N MET A 1 9.03 8.72 17.52
CA MET A 1 7.85 7.81 17.56
C MET A 1 8.35 6.40 17.79
N ASN A 2 7.73 5.62 18.66
CA ASN A 2 8.07 4.21 18.80
C ASN A 2 7.29 3.35 17.79
N VAL A 3 7.69 2.08 17.64
CA VAL A 3 7.09 1.17 16.65
C VAL A 3 5.62 0.87 16.90
N TYR A 4 5.21 0.73 18.16
CA TYR A 4 3.80 0.47 18.52
C TYR A 4 2.91 1.67 18.21
N GLU A 5 3.40 2.87 18.45
CA GLU A 5 2.68 4.10 18.09
C GLU A 5 2.54 4.23 16.57
N ALA A 6 3.59 3.93 15.81
CA ALA A 6 3.53 3.91 14.35
C ALA A 6 2.47 2.91 13.85
N MET A 7 2.47 1.68 14.37
CA MET A 7 1.50 0.63 14.03
C MET A 7 0.06 1.02 14.38
N ALA A 8 -0.16 1.61 15.56
CA ALA A 8 -1.49 1.97 16.03
C ALA A 8 -2.10 3.18 15.27
N THR A 9 -1.27 4.00 14.65
CA THR A 9 -1.69 5.27 14.03
C THR A 9 -1.47 5.35 12.52
N GLN A 10 -0.72 4.43 11.92
CA GLN A 10 -0.57 4.34 10.48
C GLN A 10 -1.91 3.94 9.84
N ARG A 11 -2.36 4.70 8.87
CA ARG A 11 -3.60 4.48 8.13
C ARG A 11 -3.47 4.98 6.70
N ALA A 12 -4.40 4.59 5.84
CA ALA A 12 -4.46 5.07 4.46
C ALA A 12 -4.74 6.58 4.42
N VAL A 13 -3.73 7.36 4.04
CA VAL A 13 -3.82 8.82 3.84
C VAL A 13 -3.89 9.10 2.36
N ARG A 14 -5.03 9.61 1.89
CA ARG A 14 -5.30 9.87 0.47
C ARG A 14 -5.32 11.36 0.12
N ARG A 15 -5.46 12.23 1.13
CA ARG A 15 -5.38 13.70 0.96
C ARG A 15 -3.96 14.13 1.23
N LEU A 16 -3.17 14.22 0.17
CA LEU A 16 -1.72 14.48 0.21
C LEU A 16 -1.42 15.81 -0.45
N ARG A 17 -0.45 16.55 0.11
CA ARG A 17 0.04 17.82 -0.42
C ARG A 17 1.13 17.59 -1.47
N PRO A 18 1.33 18.54 -2.39
CA PRO A 18 2.36 18.46 -3.43
C PRO A 18 3.77 18.81 -2.94
N ASP A 19 3.93 19.18 -1.65
CA ASP A 19 5.21 19.60 -1.09
C ASP A 19 6.26 18.49 -1.25
N PRO A 20 7.49 18.81 -1.69
CA PRO A 20 8.54 17.81 -1.87
C PRO A 20 8.91 17.18 -0.52
N ILE A 21 9.16 15.87 -0.56
CA ILE A 21 9.71 15.13 0.59
C ILE A 21 11.23 15.26 0.52
N PRO A 22 11.91 15.71 1.59
CA PRO A 22 13.37 15.83 1.59
C PRO A 22 14.07 14.48 1.32
N VAL A 23 15.12 14.51 0.52
CA VAL A 23 15.87 13.30 0.13
C VAL A 23 16.29 12.45 1.33
N PRO A 24 16.85 13.00 2.44
CA PRO A 24 17.20 12.19 3.60
C PRO A 24 16.01 11.50 4.28
N VAL A 25 14.78 12.04 4.16
CA VAL A 25 13.56 11.40 4.66
C VAL A 25 13.19 10.22 3.75
N ILE A 26 13.25 10.42 2.44
CA ILE A 26 13.00 9.37 1.44
C ILE A 26 13.98 8.20 1.66
N GLU A 27 15.26 8.49 1.82
CA GLU A 27 16.30 7.48 2.04
C GLU A 27 16.03 6.63 3.29
N ARG A 28 15.66 7.25 4.42
CA ARG A 28 15.31 6.49 5.64
C ARG A 28 14.08 5.60 5.44
N ILE A 29 13.07 6.09 4.72
CA ILE A 29 11.86 5.33 4.43
C ILE A 29 12.19 4.11 3.55
N PHE A 30 12.98 4.28 2.50
CA PHE A 30 13.39 3.16 1.64
C PHE A 30 14.32 2.18 2.34
N GLN A 31 15.21 2.68 3.20
CA GLN A 31 16.08 1.82 3.99
C GLN A 31 15.27 0.92 4.94
N ALA A 32 14.22 1.43 5.56
CA ALA A 32 13.33 0.63 6.39
C ALA A 32 12.63 -0.49 5.58
N ALA A 33 12.20 -0.20 4.36
CA ALA A 33 11.66 -1.21 3.45
C ALA A 33 12.69 -2.29 3.12
N ALA A 34 13.94 -1.89 2.85
CA ALA A 34 15.03 -2.82 2.53
C ALA A 34 15.41 -3.77 3.69
N TRP A 35 15.11 -3.40 4.94
CA TRP A 35 15.32 -4.26 6.13
C TRP A 35 14.24 -5.33 6.32
N ALA A 36 13.24 -5.39 5.46
CA ALA A 36 12.20 -6.41 5.58
C ALA A 36 12.75 -7.83 5.41
N PRO A 37 12.27 -8.80 6.21
CA PRO A 37 12.67 -10.19 6.05
C PRO A 37 12.12 -10.77 4.74
N THR A 38 12.91 -11.66 4.13
CA THR A 38 12.49 -12.43 2.95
C THR A 38 12.90 -13.89 3.11
N GLY A 39 12.14 -14.81 2.53
CA GLY A 39 12.47 -16.23 2.56
C GLY A 39 13.89 -16.47 2.02
N GLY A 40 14.73 -17.15 2.81
CA GLY A 40 16.13 -17.40 2.44
C GLY A 40 16.99 -16.16 2.15
N ASN A 41 16.56 -14.98 2.57
CA ASN A 41 17.17 -13.68 2.26
C ASN A 41 17.35 -13.40 0.75
N VAL A 42 16.43 -13.90 -0.05
CA VAL A 42 16.48 -13.79 -1.52
C VAL A 42 16.21 -12.38 -2.05
N GLN A 43 15.46 -11.57 -1.27
CA GLN A 43 15.12 -10.18 -1.59
C GLN A 43 14.49 -10.04 -3.00
N PRO A 44 13.34 -10.70 -3.26
CA PRO A 44 12.74 -10.83 -4.59
C PRO A 44 11.94 -9.61 -5.03
N PHE A 45 12.20 -8.45 -4.45
CA PHE A 45 11.51 -7.20 -4.76
C PHE A 45 12.47 -6.08 -5.18
N ARG A 46 11.92 -5.12 -5.89
CA ARG A 46 12.56 -3.82 -6.21
C ARG A 46 11.52 -2.73 -6.01
N MET A 47 11.98 -1.50 -5.86
CA MET A 47 11.13 -0.32 -5.72
C MET A 47 11.49 0.68 -6.79
N VAL A 48 10.49 1.18 -7.53
CA VAL A 48 10.63 2.28 -8.46
C VAL A 48 10.01 3.52 -7.81
N ALA A 49 10.85 4.52 -7.56
CA ALA A 49 10.42 5.83 -7.04
C ALA A 49 10.09 6.75 -8.21
N VAL A 50 8.82 7.10 -8.36
CA VAL A 50 8.33 7.94 -9.46
C VAL A 50 8.11 9.35 -8.94
N THR A 51 8.87 10.31 -9.47
CA THR A 51 8.77 11.76 -9.18
C THR A 51 8.56 12.59 -10.44
N ASP A 52 8.75 12.00 -11.62
CA ASP A 52 8.52 12.62 -12.91
C ASP A 52 7.05 12.96 -13.10
N ARG A 53 6.76 14.21 -13.49
CA ARG A 53 5.40 14.75 -13.56
C ARG A 53 4.54 14.11 -14.64
N ASP A 54 5.09 13.78 -15.78
CA ASP A 54 4.35 13.17 -16.87
C ASP A 54 4.04 11.71 -16.56
N LYS A 55 4.98 10.98 -15.94
CA LYS A 55 4.76 9.63 -15.44
C LYS A 55 3.71 9.61 -14.32
N LEU A 56 3.74 10.56 -13.40
CA LEU A 56 2.73 10.71 -12.35
C LEU A 56 1.34 11.02 -12.92
N ALA A 57 1.25 11.87 -13.94
CA ALA A 57 -0.01 12.16 -14.61
C ALA A 57 -0.58 10.90 -15.30
N THR A 58 0.25 10.13 -15.97
CA THR A 58 -0.14 8.88 -16.63
C THR A 58 -0.60 7.84 -15.61
N LEU A 59 0.17 7.61 -14.53
CA LEU A 59 -0.25 6.72 -13.43
C LEU A 59 -1.56 7.18 -12.80
N GLY A 60 -1.75 8.49 -12.64
CA GLY A 60 -2.98 9.07 -12.12
C GLY A 60 -4.20 8.80 -13.01
N ALA A 61 -4.05 8.88 -14.31
CA ALA A 61 -5.12 8.54 -15.27
C ALA A 61 -5.50 7.05 -15.19
N LEU A 62 -4.50 6.16 -15.15
CA LEU A 62 -4.72 4.71 -14.99
C LEU A 62 -5.39 4.40 -13.65
N TYR A 63 -4.92 5.03 -12.57
CA TYR A 63 -5.50 4.85 -11.24
C TYR A 63 -6.96 5.32 -11.19
N SER A 64 -7.27 6.49 -11.76
CA SER A 64 -8.63 7.06 -11.75
C SER A 64 -9.61 6.17 -12.50
N LYS A 65 -9.22 5.63 -13.66
CA LYS A 65 -10.03 4.66 -14.40
C LYS A 65 -10.43 3.45 -13.54
N GLN A 66 -9.48 2.89 -12.81
CA GLN A 66 -9.73 1.73 -11.96
C GLN A 66 -10.47 2.09 -10.67
N TRP A 67 -10.23 3.29 -10.12
CA TRP A 67 -10.98 3.81 -8.99
C TRP A 67 -12.46 4.00 -9.30
N ASP A 68 -12.79 4.54 -10.45
CA ASP A 68 -14.18 4.72 -10.90
C ASP A 68 -14.88 3.36 -11.05
N SER A 69 -14.22 2.38 -11.65
CA SER A 69 -14.73 1.01 -11.74
C SER A 69 -14.97 0.41 -10.36
N TYR A 70 -13.96 0.50 -9.46
CA TYR A 70 -14.04 -0.04 -8.10
C TYR A 70 -15.14 0.61 -7.26
N THR A 71 -15.41 1.89 -7.45
CA THR A 71 -16.40 2.64 -6.67
C THR A 71 -17.79 2.68 -7.30
N SER A 72 -17.98 2.15 -8.50
CA SER A 72 -19.23 2.22 -9.25
C SER A 72 -20.46 1.76 -8.45
N GLY A 73 -20.35 0.61 -7.78
CA GLY A 73 -21.41 0.10 -6.91
C GLY A 73 -21.69 1.00 -5.70
N MET A 74 -20.63 1.55 -5.07
CA MET A 74 -20.77 2.48 -3.94
C MET A 74 -21.43 3.80 -4.38
N ARG A 75 -21.11 4.29 -5.58
CA ARG A 75 -21.74 5.50 -6.15
C ARG A 75 -23.22 5.27 -6.42
N ALA A 76 -23.60 4.06 -6.84
CA ALA A 76 -25.00 3.70 -7.06
C ALA A 76 -25.84 3.65 -5.76
N GLU A 77 -25.23 3.38 -4.60
CA GLU A 77 -25.89 3.43 -3.30
C GLU A 77 -26.30 4.88 -2.89
N GLY A 78 -25.65 5.91 -3.46
CA GLY A 78 -25.96 7.32 -3.24
C GLY A 78 -25.96 7.71 -1.76
N GLU A 79 -27.07 8.34 -1.31
CA GLU A 79 -27.21 8.78 0.08
C GLU A 79 -27.30 7.62 1.10
N GLN A 80 -27.64 6.41 0.66
CA GLN A 80 -27.73 5.22 1.52
C GLN A 80 -26.37 4.67 1.89
N LEU A 81 -25.30 5.08 1.19
CA LEU A 81 -23.94 4.66 1.47
C LEU A 81 -23.52 5.05 2.90
N ALA A 82 -23.08 4.06 3.68
CA ALA A 82 -22.65 4.28 5.07
C ALA A 82 -21.55 5.34 5.16
N ILE A 83 -21.61 6.20 6.17
CA ILE A 83 -20.70 7.35 6.35
C ILE A 83 -19.22 6.99 6.25
N PRO A 84 -18.70 5.89 6.85
CA PRO A 84 -17.28 5.53 6.72
C PRO A 84 -16.89 5.22 5.27
N ARG A 85 -17.76 4.54 4.50
CA ARG A 85 -17.53 4.21 3.09
C ARG A 85 -17.58 5.47 2.21
N ARG A 86 -18.51 6.38 2.49
CA ARG A 86 -18.60 7.69 1.80
C ARG A 86 -17.32 8.50 2.01
N LYS A 87 -16.85 8.65 3.25
CA LYS A 87 -15.61 9.36 3.56
C LYS A 87 -14.37 8.73 2.90
N MET A 88 -14.34 7.41 2.79
CA MET A 88 -13.27 6.69 2.10
C MET A 88 -13.32 6.99 0.60
N MET A 89 -14.50 6.98 0.00
CA MET A 89 -14.72 7.28 -1.43
C MET A 89 -14.32 8.74 -1.74
N GLU A 90 -14.79 9.71 -0.96
CA GLU A 90 -14.42 11.13 -1.11
C GLU A 90 -12.91 11.36 -1.00
N ALA A 91 -12.23 10.64 -0.10
CA ALA A 91 -10.78 10.73 0.02
C ALA A 91 -10.05 10.10 -1.18
N GLY A 92 -10.61 9.03 -1.76
CA GLY A 92 -10.09 8.43 -2.97
C GLY A 92 -10.31 9.32 -4.19
N ASP A 93 -11.48 9.95 -4.31
CA ASP A 93 -11.76 10.93 -5.36
C ASP A 93 -10.78 12.11 -5.31
N TYR A 94 -10.46 12.59 -4.11
CA TYR A 94 -9.42 13.59 -3.92
C TYR A 94 -8.06 13.10 -4.44
N LEU A 95 -7.68 11.86 -4.14
CA LEU A 95 -6.42 11.30 -4.63
C LEU A 95 -6.40 11.21 -6.15
N CYS A 96 -7.49 10.79 -6.80
CA CYS A 96 -7.61 10.77 -8.26
C CYS A 96 -7.35 12.16 -8.86
N GLN A 97 -8.02 13.19 -8.32
CA GLN A 97 -7.92 14.57 -8.81
C GLN A 97 -6.51 15.16 -8.65
N HIS A 98 -5.76 14.74 -7.62
CA HIS A 98 -4.47 15.31 -7.25
C HIS A 98 -3.28 14.37 -7.49
N PHE A 99 -3.48 13.22 -8.10
CA PHE A 99 -2.43 12.21 -8.29
C PHE A 99 -1.22 12.77 -9.05
N HIS A 100 -1.45 13.56 -10.07
CA HIS A 100 -0.42 14.20 -10.88
C HIS A 100 0.44 15.23 -10.11
N THR A 101 -0.04 15.71 -8.96
CA THR A 101 0.68 16.67 -8.11
C THR A 101 1.49 16.03 -6.99
N LEU A 102 1.37 14.73 -6.81
CA LEU A 102 2.07 14.01 -5.74
C LEU A 102 3.59 14.21 -5.84
N PRO A 103 4.29 14.34 -4.71
CA PRO A 103 5.75 14.44 -4.73
C PRO A 103 6.43 13.10 -5.05
N LEU A 104 5.76 11.98 -4.76
CA LEU A 104 6.33 10.64 -4.90
C LEU A 104 5.23 9.57 -5.01
N VAL A 105 5.42 8.63 -5.92
CA VAL A 105 4.72 7.33 -5.93
C VAL A 105 5.77 6.23 -5.92
N VAL A 106 5.65 5.26 -5.02
CA VAL A 106 6.52 4.09 -4.99
C VAL A 106 5.79 2.90 -5.59
N VAL A 107 6.39 2.27 -6.59
CA VAL A 107 5.90 1.03 -7.20
C VAL A 107 6.76 -0.12 -6.73
N PHE A 108 6.14 -1.08 -6.03
CA PHE A 108 6.80 -2.33 -5.65
C PHE A 108 6.70 -3.34 -6.79
N CYS A 109 7.87 -3.77 -7.24
CA CYS A 109 8.03 -4.82 -8.23
C CYS A 109 8.50 -6.10 -7.56
N PHE A 110 8.09 -7.25 -8.08
CA PHE A 110 8.50 -8.56 -7.58
C PHE A 110 8.93 -9.47 -8.72
N ASN A 111 9.80 -10.45 -8.40
CA ASN A 111 10.18 -11.51 -9.31
C ASN A 111 9.74 -12.86 -8.75
N ALA A 112 8.70 -13.43 -9.33
CA ALA A 112 8.12 -14.70 -8.89
C ALA A 112 9.11 -15.88 -8.99
N ASN A 113 10.07 -15.82 -9.92
CA ASN A 113 11.08 -16.88 -10.09
C ASN A 113 12.04 -16.97 -8.89
N HIS A 114 12.09 -15.94 -8.06
CA HIS A 114 12.92 -15.90 -6.84
C HIS A 114 12.10 -16.16 -5.57
N MET A 115 10.85 -16.59 -5.68
CA MET A 115 9.95 -16.75 -4.54
C MET A 115 9.58 -18.22 -4.35
N ALA A 116 9.72 -18.73 -3.13
CA ALA A 116 9.18 -20.03 -2.75
C ALA A 116 7.68 -19.87 -2.41
N ILE A 117 6.81 -20.22 -3.37
CA ILE A 117 5.34 -20.14 -3.20
C ILE A 117 4.85 -21.53 -2.79
N THR A 118 4.96 -21.83 -1.50
CA THR A 118 4.70 -23.18 -0.95
C THR A 118 3.22 -23.57 -0.93
N ASP A 119 2.32 -22.66 -1.26
CA ASP A 119 0.87 -22.89 -1.35
C ASP A 119 0.33 -22.78 -2.79
N ALA A 120 1.21 -22.89 -3.80
CA ALA A 120 0.83 -22.77 -5.20
C ALA A 120 -0.12 -23.88 -5.67
N ASP A 121 0.06 -25.10 -5.13
CA ASP A 121 -0.69 -26.29 -5.53
C ASP A 121 -1.96 -26.52 -4.68
N LEU A 122 -2.30 -25.61 -3.77
CA LEU A 122 -3.51 -25.70 -2.96
C LEU A 122 -4.73 -25.16 -3.72
N ASP A 123 -5.89 -25.80 -3.56
CA ASP A 123 -7.17 -25.38 -4.16
C ASP A 123 -7.74 -24.14 -3.44
N ARG A 124 -6.98 -23.06 -3.46
CA ARG A 124 -7.33 -21.70 -3.00
C ARG A 124 -6.34 -20.67 -3.54
N PRO A 125 -6.69 -19.39 -3.58
CA PRO A 125 -5.71 -18.35 -3.92
C PRO A 125 -4.47 -18.42 -3.03
N SER A 126 -3.28 -18.30 -3.65
CA SER A 126 -2.01 -18.23 -2.92
C SER A 126 -1.94 -16.92 -2.12
N VAL A 127 -1.48 -17.00 -0.88
CA VAL A 127 -1.13 -15.85 -0.04
C VAL A 127 0.35 -15.82 0.35
N VAL A 128 1.04 -16.96 0.21
CA VAL A 128 2.47 -17.10 0.56
C VAL A 128 3.34 -16.32 -0.40
N GLY A 129 2.97 -16.22 -1.68
CA GLY A 129 3.72 -15.49 -2.69
C GLY A 129 3.97 -14.01 -2.31
N GLY A 130 3.05 -13.38 -1.57
CA GLY A 130 3.23 -12.00 -1.08
C GLY A 130 4.13 -11.85 0.16
N GLY A 131 4.46 -12.95 0.86
CA GLY A 131 5.13 -12.91 2.16
C GLY A 131 6.48 -12.19 2.16
N SER A 132 7.29 -12.35 1.12
CA SER A 132 8.60 -11.70 0.98
C SER A 132 8.56 -10.32 0.31
N VAL A 133 7.39 -9.77 0.04
CA VAL A 133 7.21 -8.44 -0.59
C VAL A 133 6.41 -7.50 0.31
N TYR A 134 5.25 -7.94 0.80
CA TYR A 134 4.37 -7.07 1.61
C TYR A 134 4.95 -6.74 2.99
N THR A 135 5.92 -7.50 3.49
CA THR A 135 6.73 -7.12 4.66
C THR A 135 7.53 -5.83 4.40
N ALA A 136 8.11 -5.67 3.20
CA ALA A 136 8.82 -4.45 2.81
C ALA A 136 7.84 -3.28 2.60
N VAL A 137 6.67 -3.53 2.00
CA VAL A 137 5.61 -2.53 1.86
C VAL A 137 5.17 -2.02 3.23
N GLN A 138 4.94 -2.91 4.20
CA GLN A 138 4.54 -2.52 5.56
C GLN A 138 5.62 -1.72 6.27
N ASN A 139 6.89 -2.13 6.16
CA ASN A 139 8.00 -1.38 6.73
C ASN A 139 8.09 0.04 6.14
N LEU A 140 7.95 0.19 4.81
CA LEU A 140 7.90 1.49 4.15
C LEU A 140 6.80 2.38 4.73
N MET A 141 5.58 1.84 4.87
CA MET A 141 4.44 2.61 5.37
C MET A 141 4.59 3.02 6.85
N LEU A 142 5.17 2.16 7.69
CA LEU A 142 5.46 2.49 9.09
C LEU A 142 6.56 3.54 9.21
N ALA A 143 7.61 3.44 8.40
CA ALA A 143 8.67 4.44 8.34
C ALA A 143 8.13 5.79 7.85
N ALA A 144 7.32 5.79 6.79
CA ALA A 144 6.64 6.99 6.31
C ALA A 144 5.83 7.66 7.44
N ARG A 145 5.04 6.85 8.20
CA ARG A 145 4.30 7.35 9.37
C ARG A 145 5.22 7.97 10.42
N ALA A 146 6.36 7.34 10.72
CA ALA A 146 7.33 7.84 11.70
C ALA A 146 7.97 9.16 11.26
N GLU A 147 8.17 9.36 9.96
CA GLU A 147 8.70 10.58 9.35
C GLU A 147 7.62 11.66 9.09
N GLY A 148 6.37 11.42 9.45
CA GLY A 148 5.26 12.36 9.20
C GLY A 148 4.78 12.40 7.75
N VAL A 149 5.19 11.43 6.92
CA VAL A 149 4.78 11.30 5.52
C VAL A 149 3.54 10.40 5.44
N GLY A 150 2.46 10.93 4.86
CA GLY A 150 1.25 10.19 4.57
C GLY A 150 1.43 9.27 3.38
N CYS A 151 0.79 8.10 3.42
CA CYS A 151 0.80 7.17 2.32
C CYS A 151 -0.47 6.31 2.30
N VAL A 152 -0.73 5.68 1.16
CA VAL A 152 -1.77 4.66 1.01
C VAL A 152 -1.29 3.56 0.09
N LEU A 153 -1.50 2.30 0.51
CA LEU A 153 -1.31 1.15 -0.38
C LEU A 153 -2.52 1.02 -1.29
N THR A 154 -2.28 0.93 -2.59
CA THR A 154 -3.28 0.54 -3.58
C THR A 154 -2.75 -0.57 -4.48
N THR A 155 -3.64 -1.46 -4.90
CA THR A 155 -3.39 -2.52 -5.87
C THR A 155 -4.18 -2.30 -7.17
N LEU A 156 -4.92 -1.21 -7.29
CA LEU A 156 -5.77 -0.93 -8.46
C LEU A 156 -4.96 -0.83 -9.75
N LEU A 157 -3.73 -0.34 -9.68
CA LEU A 157 -2.84 -0.26 -10.84
C LEU A 157 -2.33 -1.65 -11.31
N CYS A 158 -2.53 -2.72 -10.52
CA CYS A 158 -2.26 -4.08 -11.00
C CYS A 158 -3.24 -4.50 -12.12
N PHE A 159 -4.43 -3.90 -12.20
CA PHE A 159 -5.32 -4.10 -13.36
C PHE A 159 -4.79 -3.47 -14.66
N GLU A 160 -3.83 -2.56 -14.53
CA GLU A 160 -3.15 -1.88 -15.66
C GLU A 160 -1.65 -2.23 -15.69
N GLU A 161 -1.26 -3.42 -15.18
CA GLU A 161 0.14 -3.79 -14.98
C GLU A 161 0.99 -3.62 -16.23
N SER A 162 0.49 -4.04 -17.41
CA SER A 162 1.22 -3.88 -18.68
C SER A 162 1.56 -2.41 -18.94
N ALA A 163 0.57 -1.53 -18.86
CA ALA A 163 0.77 -0.08 -19.07
C ALA A 163 1.72 0.54 -18.04
N VAL A 164 1.67 0.08 -16.79
CA VAL A 164 2.59 0.53 -15.73
C VAL A 164 4.01 0.07 -16.03
N LYS A 165 4.19 -1.19 -16.47
CA LYS A 165 5.50 -1.73 -16.83
C LYS A 165 6.11 -0.98 -18.02
N ASP A 166 5.32 -0.76 -19.06
CA ASP A 166 5.75 -0.03 -20.25
C ASP A 166 6.16 1.41 -19.89
N LEU A 167 5.34 2.12 -19.10
CA LEU A 167 5.61 3.49 -18.65
C LEU A 167 6.90 3.61 -17.83
N LEU A 168 7.17 2.63 -16.98
CA LEU A 168 8.29 2.64 -16.03
C LEU A 168 9.49 1.80 -16.51
N GLU A 169 9.41 1.22 -17.71
CA GLU A 169 10.46 0.39 -18.33
C GLU A 169 10.83 -0.82 -17.43
N ILE A 170 9.82 -1.43 -16.79
CA ILE A 170 10.00 -2.59 -15.93
C ILE A 170 10.12 -3.85 -16.80
N PRO A 171 11.29 -4.51 -16.84
CA PRO A 171 11.50 -5.65 -17.73
C PRO A 171 10.85 -6.93 -17.19
N ASP A 172 10.58 -7.89 -18.07
CA ASP A 172 10.30 -9.25 -17.67
C ASP A 172 11.52 -9.89 -16.97
N PRO A 173 11.33 -10.78 -16.00
CA PRO A 173 10.05 -11.34 -15.50
C PRO A 173 9.48 -10.57 -14.28
N TRP A 174 9.78 -9.28 -14.13
CA TRP A 174 9.26 -8.49 -13.01
C TRP A 174 7.79 -8.13 -13.21
N GLY A 175 6.97 -8.35 -12.17
CA GLY A 175 5.60 -7.86 -12.07
C GLY A 175 5.48 -6.73 -11.03
N THR A 176 4.31 -6.11 -10.93
CA THR A 176 4.00 -5.09 -9.91
C THR A 176 2.95 -5.61 -8.94
N CYS A 177 3.00 -5.21 -7.66
CA CYS A 177 2.06 -5.72 -6.66
C CYS A 177 1.48 -4.66 -5.73
N ALA A 178 2.19 -3.56 -5.50
CA ALA A 178 1.74 -2.50 -4.63
C ALA A 178 2.22 -1.14 -5.15
N HIS A 179 1.34 -0.17 -5.10
CA HIS A 179 1.58 1.20 -5.53
C HIS A 179 1.29 2.12 -4.35
N ILE A 180 2.25 2.96 -3.96
CA ILE A 180 2.19 3.74 -2.73
C ILE A 180 2.31 5.22 -3.06
N PRO A 181 1.20 5.93 -3.30
CA PRO A 181 1.17 7.40 -3.29
C PRO A 181 1.64 7.93 -1.93
N MET A 182 2.56 8.89 -1.94
CA MET A 182 3.20 9.45 -0.75
C MET A 182 3.24 10.98 -0.82
N GLY A 183 3.13 11.62 0.34
CA GLY A 183 3.21 13.07 0.50
C GLY A 183 2.85 13.48 1.92
N TYR A 184 3.02 14.75 2.26
CA TYR A 184 2.55 15.24 3.56
C TYR A 184 1.01 15.32 3.59
N PRO A 185 0.35 14.95 4.70
CA PRO A 185 -1.10 15.05 4.82
C PRO A 185 -1.60 16.50 4.70
N VAL A 186 -2.73 16.71 4.04
CA VAL A 186 -3.38 18.03 3.96
C VAL A 186 -3.85 18.49 5.35
N LEU A 187 -4.49 17.57 6.10
CA LEU A 187 -4.98 17.83 7.47
C LEU A 187 -4.81 16.55 8.29
N GLY A 188 -4.03 16.62 9.36
CA GLY A 188 -3.84 15.53 10.31
C GLY A 188 -3.36 14.21 9.67
N GLY A 189 -4.27 13.51 9.03
CA GLY A 189 -3.98 12.29 8.26
C GLY A 189 -3.75 11.03 9.07
N TYR A 190 -3.39 11.17 10.32
CA TYR A 190 -3.08 10.09 11.24
C TYR A 190 -4.10 10.03 12.38
N GLY A 191 -4.06 8.93 13.13
CA GLY A 191 -4.92 8.76 14.29
C GLY A 191 -5.14 7.28 14.55
N PRO A 192 -5.79 6.95 15.68
CA PRO A 192 -6.01 5.56 16.05
C PRO A 192 -6.79 4.82 14.96
N THR A 193 -6.37 3.60 14.68
CA THR A 193 -7.08 2.71 13.76
C THR A 193 -8.17 1.97 14.50
N SER A 194 -9.35 1.82 13.86
CA SER A 194 -10.39 0.92 14.37
C SER A 194 -10.06 -0.51 13.96
N ARG A 195 -9.95 -1.40 14.94
CA ARG A 195 -9.69 -2.83 14.73
C ARG A 195 -10.57 -3.64 15.69
N ARG A 196 -10.81 -4.89 15.32
CA ARG A 196 -11.40 -5.86 16.25
C ARG A 196 -10.44 -6.08 17.41
N PRO A 197 -10.94 -6.31 18.64
CA PRO A 197 -10.06 -6.69 19.77
C PRO A 197 -9.31 -7.99 19.43
N VAL A 198 -8.08 -8.10 19.93
CA VAL A 198 -7.20 -9.26 19.66
C VAL A 198 -7.86 -10.58 20.07
N SER A 199 -8.67 -10.59 21.13
CA SER A 199 -9.45 -11.76 21.58
C SER A 199 -10.43 -12.34 20.55
N LYS A 200 -10.73 -11.58 19.47
CA LYS A 200 -11.56 -12.07 18.35
C LYS A 200 -10.74 -12.62 17.19
N MET A 201 -9.42 -12.61 17.30
CA MET A 201 -8.50 -13.00 16.23
C MET A 201 -7.39 -13.96 16.71
N LEU A 202 -7.33 -14.22 18.02
CA LEU A 202 -6.31 -15.04 18.63
C LEU A 202 -6.96 -16.26 19.31
N TYR A 203 -6.48 -17.43 18.95
CA TYR A 203 -6.88 -18.71 19.52
C TYR A 203 -5.64 -19.44 20.01
N GLN A 204 -5.81 -20.25 21.06
CA GLN A 204 -4.73 -21.02 21.66
C GLN A 204 -4.86 -22.50 21.29
N ASN A 205 -3.81 -23.05 20.71
CA ASN A 205 -3.62 -24.45 20.32
C ASN A 205 -4.55 -24.92 19.19
N THR A 206 -5.86 -24.67 19.27
CA THR A 206 -6.84 -25.08 18.27
C THR A 206 -7.74 -23.92 17.84
N TRP A 207 -8.31 -24.03 16.63
CA TRP A 207 -9.24 -23.01 16.11
C TRP A 207 -10.44 -22.84 17.06
N GLN A 208 -10.82 -21.61 17.34
CA GLN A 208 -11.90 -21.17 18.22
C GLN A 208 -11.70 -21.44 19.73
N THR A 209 -10.59 -22.00 20.16
CA THR A 209 -10.25 -22.05 21.60
C THR A 209 -9.75 -20.67 22.04
N PRO A 210 -10.44 -19.97 22.95
CA PRO A 210 -9.99 -18.67 23.44
C PRO A 210 -8.57 -18.75 24.00
N ALA A 211 -7.75 -17.75 23.68
CA ALA A 211 -6.39 -17.67 24.21
C ALA A 211 -6.44 -17.24 25.70
N ASP A 212 -5.76 -18.00 26.54
CA ASP A 212 -5.49 -17.71 27.94
C ASP A 212 -4.03 -18.06 28.24
N PHE A 213 -3.23 -17.06 28.57
CA PHE A 213 -1.79 -17.24 28.82
C PHE A 213 -1.43 -17.15 30.32
N GLY A 214 -2.42 -17.17 31.22
CA GLY A 214 -2.25 -17.08 32.67
C GLY A 214 -2.24 -15.66 33.21
#